data_bf7da93a8baa2154ecb023d07227ec86
#
_entry.id   bf7da93a8baa2154ecb023d07227ec86
#
_cell.length_a   1.000
_cell.length_b   1.000
_cell.length_c   1.000
_cell.angle_alpha   90.00
_cell.angle_beta   90.00
_cell.angle_gamma   90.00
#
_symmetry.space_group_name_H-M   'P 1'
#
loop_
_entity.id
_entity.type
_entity.pdbx_description
1 polymer ?
#
loop_
_entity_poly.entity_id
_entity_poly.type
_entity_poly.pdbx_seq_one_letter_code
_entity_poly.pdbx_strand_id
1 'polypeptide(L)'
;YEVTGLRQKVDNINGIIFVVDCDEASPSSMKSAINALKNMHPVGNGKRVAVLADMKGLGEVSRKLHEEIGEYVVKSGIDKLICYGHDAKFIAAKADELGLHSGCTSDKLMLIEYLKKKLEKDDIVLFKGSREMKLEDIIDELCREEKDNTEED
;
A
#
# COMPACT_ATOMS: atom_id res chain seq x y z
N TYR A 1 8.59 -10.65 -10.66
CA TYR A 1 8.87 -9.99 -11.97
C TYR A 1 9.17 -8.50 -11.78
N GLU A 2 10.30 -8.05 -12.27
CA GLU A 2 10.75 -6.68 -12.14
C GLU A 2 10.47 -5.91 -13.44
N VAL A 3 9.71 -4.84 -13.35
CA VAL A 3 9.44 -3.94 -14.47
C VAL A 3 10.61 -2.95 -14.59
N THR A 4 11.14 -2.76 -15.80
CA THR A 4 12.28 -1.88 -16.05
C THR A 4 11.98 -0.46 -15.56
N GLY A 5 12.83 0.07 -14.67
CA GLY A 5 12.68 1.39 -14.09
C GLY A 5 11.82 1.46 -12.83
N LEU A 6 11.12 0.37 -12.48
CA LEU A 6 10.33 0.25 -11.25
C LEU A 6 10.76 -1.03 -10.56
N ARG A 7 11.17 -0.93 -9.28
CA ARG A 7 11.56 -2.11 -8.49
C ARG A 7 10.33 -2.75 -7.84
N GLN A 8 9.40 -3.16 -8.70
CA GLN A 8 8.17 -3.80 -8.26
C GLN A 8 8.27 -5.31 -8.43
N LYS A 9 7.80 -6.02 -7.41
CA LYS A 9 7.56 -7.47 -7.49
C LYS A 9 6.06 -7.68 -7.48
N VAL A 10 5.59 -8.57 -8.36
CA VAL A 10 4.16 -8.90 -8.45
C VAL A 10 3.99 -10.39 -8.18
N ASP A 11 3.22 -10.73 -7.18
CA ASP A 11 2.95 -12.11 -6.77
C ASP A 11 1.47 -12.33 -6.54
N ASN A 12 0.98 -13.51 -6.92
CA ASN A 12 -0.37 -13.94 -6.59
C ASN A 12 -0.30 -14.86 -5.37
N ILE A 13 -0.90 -14.44 -4.26
CA ILE A 13 -0.90 -15.19 -3.01
C ILE A 13 -2.36 -15.42 -2.61
N ASN A 14 -2.81 -16.66 -2.74
CA ASN A 14 -4.19 -17.08 -2.43
C ASN A 14 -5.26 -16.23 -3.14
N GLY A 15 -4.98 -15.87 -4.39
CA GLY A 15 -5.93 -15.09 -5.21
C GLY A 15 -5.85 -13.59 -5.00
N ILE A 16 -4.93 -13.11 -4.15
CA ILE A 16 -4.67 -11.67 -3.96
C ILE A 16 -3.38 -11.34 -4.68
N ILE A 17 -3.42 -10.30 -5.51
CA ILE A 17 -2.22 -9.85 -6.24
C ILE A 17 -1.47 -8.85 -5.35
N PHE A 18 -0.26 -9.20 -4.94
CA PHE A 18 0.61 -8.35 -4.14
C PHE A 18 1.58 -7.63 -5.07
N VAL A 19 1.56 -6.30 -5.06
CA VAL A 19 2.51 -5.46 -5.79
C VAL A 19 3.43 -4.83 -4.74
N VAL A 20 4.67 -5.29 -4.68
CA VAL A 20 5.61 -4.92 -3.63
C VAL A 20 6.66 -3.96 -4.19
N ASP A 21 6.71 -2.74 -3.65
CA ASP A 21 7.63 -1.69 -4.07
C ASP A 21 8.12 -0.95 -2.83
N CYS A 22 9.01 -1.59 -2.07
CA CYS A 22 9.41 -1.16 -0.73
C CYS A 22 10.88 -0.73 -0.58
N ASP A 23 11.61 -0.55 -1.68
CA ASP A 23 13.02 -0.18 -1.64
C ASP A 23 13.26 1.29 -1.35
N GLU A 24 12.44 2.15 -1.91
CA GLU A 24 12.51 3.60 -1.67
C GLU A 24 11.15 4.24 -1.90
N ALA A 25 10.96 5.44 -1.40
CA ALA A 25 9.74 6.20 -1.65
C ALA A 25 10.05 7.69 -1.71
N SER A 26 9.72 8.28 -2.82
CA SER A 26 9.78 9.72 -3.07
C SER A 26 8.41 10.15 -3.62
N PRO A 27 8.10 11.44 -3.64
CA PRO A 27 6.84 11.88 -4.25
C PRO A 27 6.63 11.36 -5.66
N SER A 28 7.67 11.43 -6.51
CA SER A 28 7.56 10.96 -7.89
C SER A 28 7.41 9.44 -7.99
N SER A 29 8.15 8.67 -7.18
CA SER A 29 8.06 7.22 -7.21
C SER A 29 6.74 6.71 -6.64
N MET A 30 6.18 7.41 -5.65
CA MET A 30 4.86 7.11 -5.10
C MET A 30 3.78 7.31 -6.18
N LYS A 31 3.84 8.43 -6.89
CA LYS A 31 2.89 8.71 -7.98
C LYS A 31 2.99 7.67 -9.10
N SER A 32 4.21 7.28 -9.46
CA SER A 32 4.43 6.25 -10.48
C SER A 32 3.83 4.91 -10.08
N ALA A 33 4.01 4.52 -8.81
CA ALA A 33 3.45 3.27 -8.30
C ALA A 33 1.92 3.31 -8.26
N ILE A 34 1.35 4.43 -7.84
CA ILE A 34 -0.11 4.62 -7.83
C ILE A 34 -0.67 4.56 -9.25
N ASN A 35 0.01 5.16 -10.22
CA ASN A 35 -0.36 5.07 -11.64
C ASN A 35 -0.33 3.63 -12.14
N ALA A 36 0.69 2.87 -11.75
CA ALA A 36 0.78 1.46 -12.13
C ALA A 36 -0.41 0.69 -11.57
N LEU A 37 -0.76 0.92 -10.30
CA LEU A 37 -1.92 0.30 -9.68
C LEU A 37 -3.23 0.70 -10.37
N LYS A 38 -3.39 1.98 -10.69
CA LYS A 38 -4.56 2.49 -11.41
C LYS A 38 -4.80 1.74 -12.71
N ASN A 39 -3.71 1.40 -13.42
CA ASN A 39 -3.78 0.74 -14.72
C ASN A 39 -3.86 -0.79 -14.63
N MET A 40 -3.84 -1.36 -13.44
CA MET A 40 -4.10 -2.78 -13.22
C MET A 40 -5.61 -2.99 -13.05
N HIS A 41 -6.12 -4.10 -13.58
CA HIS A 41 -7.55 -4.37 -13.55
C HIS A 41 -7.83 -5.65 -12.76
N PRO A 42 -8.38 -5.53 -11.54
CA PRO A 42 -8.72 -6.72 -10.77
C PRO A 42 -9.83 -7.50 -11.46
N VAL A 43 -9.79 -8.82 -11.33
CA VAL A 43 -10.86 -9.67 -11.85
C VAL A 43 -12.03 -9.73 -10.84
N GLY A 44 -13.19 -10.16 -11.30
CA GLY A 44 -14.35 -10.34 -10.41
C GLY A 44 -14.73 -9.08 -9.66
N ASN A 45 -14.88 -9.21 -8.35
CA ASN A 45 -15.23 -8.10 -7.45
C ASN A 45 -14.01 -7.51 -6.74
N GLY A 46 -12.81 -7.80 -7.24
CA GLY A 46 -11.58 -7.30 -6.64
C GLY A 46 -11.47 -5.79 -6.63
N LYS A 47 -10.72 -5.29 -5.65
CA LYS A 47 -10.49 -3.86 -5.44
C LYS A 47 -9.02 -3.53 -5.63
N ARG A 48 -8.74 -2.27 -5.97
CA ARG A 48 -7.39 -1.73 -5.94
C ARG A 48 -7.14 -1.15 -4.56
N VAL A 49 -6.16 -1.70 -3.86
CA VAL A 49 -5.84 -1.32 -2.47
C VAL A 49 -4.42 -0.77 -2.44
N ALA A 50 -4.24 0.40 -1.83
CA ALA A 50 -2.92 0.97 -1.62
C ALA A 50 -2.58 0.95 -0.13
N VAL A 51 -1.44 0.37 0.22
CA VAL A 51 -0.85 0.43 1.55
C VAL A 51 0.39 1.30 1.43
N LEU A 52 0.29 2.53 1.90
CA LEU A 52 1.35 3.52 1.73
C LEU A 52 1.94 3.89 3.08
N ALA A 53 3.27 3.89 3.15
CA ALA A 53 4.01 4.24 4.35
C ALA A 53 4.78 5.53 4.15
N ASP A 54 5.51 5.96 5.19
CA ASP A 54 6.24 7.23 5.17
C ASP A 54 7.24 7.32 4.02
N MET A 55 7.33 8.51 3.45
CA MET A 55 8.47 8.93 2.63
C MET A 55 9.46 9.64 3.55
N LYS A 56 10.65 9.06 3.73
CA LYS A 56 11.66 9.62 4.62
C LYS A 56 12.51 10.68 3.90
N GLY A 57 13.17 11.52 4.68
CA GLY A 57 14.12 12.47 4.16
C GLY A 57 13.55 13.72 3.50
N LEU A 58 12.29 14.04 3.71
CA LEU A 58 11.64 15.18 3.07
C LEU A 58 11.72 16.49 3.90
N GLY A 59 12.19 16.41 5.14
CA GLY A 59 12.35 17.59 5.97
C GLY A 59 11.05 18.36 6.22
N GLU A 60 11.12 19.68 6.16
CA GLU A 60 9.99 20.57 6.50
C GLU A 60 8.81 20.47 5.53
N VAL A 61 9.05 20.00 4.31
CA VAL A 61 7.98 19.87 3.30
C VAL A 61 7.31 18.51 3.33
N SER A 62 7.69 17.65 4.28
CA SER A 62 7.16 16.29 4.38
C SER A 62 5.63 16.26 4.43
N ARG A 63 5.02 17.05 5.29
CA ARG A 63 3.55 17.08 5.43
C ARG A 63 2.88 17.41 4.11
N LYS A 64 3.32 18.49 3.45
CA LYS A 64 2.75 18.93 2.19
C LYS A 64 2.87 17.86 1.11
N LEU A 65 4.05 17.22 1.02
CA LEU A 65 4.29 16.20 0.00
C LEU A 65 3.48 14.93 0.28
N HIS A 66 3.30 14.57 1.54
CA HIS A 66 2.41 13.46 1.90
C HIS A 66 0.94 13.78 1.58
N GLU A 67 0.50 15.01 1.83
CA GLU A 67 -0.85 15.44 1.46
C GLU A 67 -1.07 15.36 -0.06
N GLU A 68 -0.08 15.74 -0.86
CA GLU A 68 -0.14 15.63 -2.32
C GLU A 68 -0.35 14.17 -2.77
N ILE A 69 0.27 13.22 -2.08
CA ILE A 69 0.06 11.80 -2.40
C ILE A 69 -1.37 11.37 -2.08
N GLY A 70 -1.93 11.84 -0.96
CA GLY A 70 -3.34 11.57 -0.64
C GLY A 70 -4.28 12.06 -1.72
N GLU A 71 -4.08 13.26 -2.21
CA GLU A 71 -4.83 13.82 -3.31
C GLU A 71 -4.68 12.98 -4.58
N TYR A 72 -3.45 12.56 -4.88
CA TYR A 72 -3.16 11.75 -6.06
C TYR A 72 -3.85 10.39 -6.03
N VAL A 73 -3.90 9.76 -4.86
CA VAL A 73 -4.61 8.48 -4.66
C VAL A 73 -6.09 8.63 -5.00
N VAL A 74 -6.72 9.70 -4.49
CA VAL A 74 -8.15 9.93 -4.74
C VAL A 74 -8.42 10.21 -6.22
N LYS A 75 -7.61 11.05 -6.84
CA LYS A 75 -7.74 11.37 -8.28
C LYS A 75 -7.52 10.15 -9.16
N SER A 76 -6.72 9.20 -8.70
CA SER A 76 -6.42 7.98 -9.45
C SER A 76 -7.52 6.92 -9.34
N GLY A 77 -8.55 7.14 -8.53
CA GLY A 77 -9.66 6.20 -8.38
C GLY A 77 -9.31 4.92 -7.65
N ILE A 78 -8.31 4.97 -6.75
CA ILE A 78 -7.97 3.82 -5.92
C ILE A 78 -9.12 3.55 -4.95
N ASP A 79 -9.50 2.29 -4.80
CA ASP A 79 -10.69 1.92 -4.05
C ASP A 79 -10.52 1.97 -2.53
N LYS A 80 -9.36 1.56 -2.04
CA LYS A 80 -9.06 1.53 -0.60
C LYS A 80 -7.64 2.02 -0.35
N LEU A 81 -7.47 2.78 0.73
CA LEU A 81 -6.18 3.31 1.14
C LEU A 81 -5.98 3.08 2.64
N ILE A 82 -4.84 2.50 2.99
CA ILE A 82 -4.42 2.32 4.37
C ILE A 82 -3.00 2.85 4.47
N CYS A 83 -2.75 3.69 5.47
CA CYS A 83 -1.44 4.30 5.64
C CYS A 83 -0.75 3.77 6.90
N TYR A 84 0.57 3.68 6.83
CA TYR A 84 1.38 3.13 7.91
C TYR A 84 2.57 4.04 8.19
N GLY A 85 2.65 4.57 9.41
CA GLY A 85 3.76 5.37 9.86
C GLY A 85 3.31 6.67 10.50
N HIS A 86 4.29 7.55 10.75
CA HIS A 86 4.04 8.83 11.42
C HIS A 86 3.60 9.91 10.43
N ASP A 87 4.30 10.05 9.31
CA ASP A 87 3.98 11.07 8.31
C ASP A 87 2.91 10.60 7.32
N ALA A 88 2.76 9.30 7.15
CA ALA A 88 1.72 8.74 6.30
C ALA A 88 0.31 9.13 6.75
N LYS A 89 0.14 9.56 8.01
CA LYS A 89 -1.15 10.08 8.49
C LYS A 89 -1.65 11.25 7.64
N PHE A 90 -0.74 12.04 7.07
CA PHE A 90 -1.13 13.17 6.22
C PHE A 90 -1.66 12.70 4.86
N ILE A 91 -1.19 11.55 4.35
CA ILE A 91 -1.75 10.93 3.16
C ILE A 91 -3.22 10.54 3.45
N ALA A 92 -3.42 9.81 4.54
CA ALA A 92 -4.75 9.32 4.92
C ALA A 92 -5.72 10.46 5.21
N ALA A 93 -5.27 11.48 5.95
CA ALA A 93 -6.10 12.62 6.30
C ALA A 93 -6.56 13.39 5.06
N LYS A 94 -5.67 13.58 4.10
CA LYS A 94 -6.02 14.28 2.85
C LYS A 94 -7.00 13.46 2.01
N ALA A 95 -6.76 12.17 1.88
CA ALA A 95 -7.65 11.30 1.14
C ALA A 95 -9.05 11.27 1.78
N ASP A 96 -9.11 11.21 3.11
CA ASP A 96 -10.36 11.23 3.86
C ASP A 96 -11.13 12.55 3.65
N GLU A 97 -10.42 13.67 3.70
CA GLU A 97 -10.97 14.99 3.40
C GLU A 97 -11.61 15.04 2.02
N LEU A 98 -10.99 14.37 1.05
CA LEU A 98 -11.46 14.35 -0.34
C LEU A 98 -12.47 13.23 -0.65
N GLY A 99 -12.93 12.53 0.37
CA GLY A 99 -14.02 11.55 0.23
C GLY A 99 -13.62 10.09 0.18
N LEU A 100 -12.33 9.77 0.25
CA LEU A 100 -11.87 8.39 0.33
C LEU A 100 -11.58 8.05 1.79
N HIS A 101 -12.50 7.34 2.44
CA HIS A 101 -12.34 6.95 3.83
C HIS A 101 -11.06 6.13 4.01
N SER A 102 -10.12 6.66 4.80
CA SER A 102 -8.77 6.11 4.91
C SER A 102 -8.30 6.15 6.36
N GLY A 103 -7.61 5.10 6.76
CA GLY A 103 -7.06 5.02 8.10
C GLY A 103 -5.54 5.05 8.09
N CYS A 104 -4.96 5.33 9.25
CA CYS A 104 -3.51 5.29 9.44
C CYS A 104 -3.20 4.70 10.81
N THR A 105 -2.16 3.88 10.86
CA THR A 105 -1.62 3.37 12.11
C THR A 105 -0.09 3.37 12.04
N SER A 106 0.55 3.51 13.19
CA SER A 106 2.00 3.27 13.30
C SER A 106 2.29 1.95 14.01
N ASP A 107 1.27 1.17 14.31
CA ASP A 107 1.39 -0.11 14.98
C ASP A 107 1.38 -1.25 13.95
N LYS A 108 2.50 -1.94 13.85
CA LYS A 108 2.72 -3.03 12.89
C LYS A 108 1.67 -4.15 13.04
N LEU A 109 1.39 -4.57 14.27
CA LEU A 109 0.43 -5.65 14.52
C LEU A 109 -0.99 -5.24 14.13
N MET A 110 -1.36 -4.00 14.41
CA MET A 110 -2.67 -3.49 14.00
C MET A 110 -2.82 -3.49 12.48
N LEU A 111 -1.77 -3.08 11.76
CA LEU A 111 -1.81 -3.09 10.31
C LEU A 111 -1.95 -4.51 9.77
N ILE A 112 -1.19 -5.45 10.29
CA ILE A 112 -1.25 -6.85 9.86
C ILE A 112 -2.66 -7.40 10.08
N GLU A 113 -3.23 -7.21 11.27
CA GLU A 113 -4.56 -7.69 11.58
C GLU A 113 -5.64 -7.05 10.71
N TYR A 114 -5.51 -5.76 10.46
CA TYR A 114 -6.43 -5.05 9.59
C TYR A 114 -6.40 -5.62 8.17
N LEU A 115 -5.20 -5.83 7.62
CA LEU A 115 -5.04 -6.36 6.27
C LEU A 115 -5.58 -7.77 6.13
N LYS A 116 -5.38 -8.62 7.15
CA LYS A 116 -5.96 -9.97 7.15
C LYS A 116 -7.48 -9.96 7.05
N LYS A 117 -8.11 -9.00 7.69
CA LYS A 117 -9.58 -8.89 7.69
C LYS A 117 -10.12 -8.25 6.42
N LYS A 118 -9.37 -7.32 5.84
CA LYS A 118 -9.87 -6.44 4.78
C LYS A 118 -9.46 -6.84 3.37
N LEU A 119 -8.33 -7.53 3.21
CA LEU A 119 -7.93 -8.01 1.89
C LEU A 119 -8.79 -9.21 1.51
N GLU A 120 -9.32 -9.17 0.31
CA GLU A 120 -10.19 -10.19 -0.22
C GLU A 120 -9.64 -10.77 -1.51
N LYS A 121 -10.07 -11.98 -1.83
CA LYS A 121 -9.72 -12.62 -3.10
C LYS A 121 -10.00 -11.67 -4.26
N ASP A 122 -9.12 -11.68 -5.25
CA ASP A 122 -9.13 -10.86 -6.45
C ASP A 122 -8.69 -9.41 -6.25
N ASP A 123 -8.43 -8.98 -5.02
CA ASP A 123 -7.87 -7.66 -4.76
C ASP A 123 -6.45 -7.56 -5.33
N ILE A 124 -6.07 -6.35 -5.73
CA ILE A 124 -4.70 -5.99 -6.07
C ILE A 124 -4.24 -5.01 -5.00
N VAL A 125 -3.19 -5.36 -4.24
CA VAL A 125 -2.69 -4.52 -3.16
C VAL A 125 -1.26 -4.06 -3.44
N LEU A 126 -1.07 -2.74 -3.44
CA LEU A 126 0.24 -2.11 -3.58
C LEU A 126 0.80 -1.82 -2.19
N PHE A 127 2.05 -2.21 -1.94
CA PHE A 127 2.79 -1.84 -0.73
C PHE A 127 3.94 -0.94 -1.14
N LYS A 128 3.95 0.30 -0.65
CA LYS A 128 5.03 1.24 -0.96
C LYS A 128 5.31 2.19 0.21
N GLY A 129 6.57 2.35 0.51
CA GLY A 129 7.08 3.26 1.54
C GLY A 129 8.59 3.23 1.53
N SER A 130 9.23 4.13 2.28
CA SER A 130 10.69 4.14 2.42
C SER A 130 11.17 2.83 3.05
N ARG A 131 12.38 2.43 2.70
CA ARG A 131 12.99 1.18 3.18
C ARG A 131 12.95 1.05 4.70
N GLU A 132 13.14 2.16 5.42
CA GLU A 132 13.14 2.19 6.88
C GLU A 132 11.80 1.74 7.47
N MET A 133 10.72 1.79 6.70
CA MET A 133 9.38 1.36 7.16
C MET A 133 9.23 -0.15 7.22
N LYS A 134 10.13 -0.89 6.58
CA LYS A 134 10.19 -2.36 6.63
C LYS A 134 8.86 -3.04 6.30
N LEU A 135 8.22 -2.57 5.24
CA LEU A 135 6.94 -3.15 4.79
C LEU A 135 7.08 -4.63 4.42
N GLU A 136 8.26 -5.09 4.03
CA GLU A 136 8.53 -6.50 3.74
C GLU A 136 8.22 -7.40 4.94
N ASP A 137 8.48 -6.93 6.16
CA ASP A 137 8.19 -7.70 7.37
C ASP A 137 6.68 -7.93 7.52
N ILE A 138 5.88 -6.93 7.17
CA ILE A 138 4.43 -7.01 7.20
C ILE A 138 3.93 -7.99 6.14
N ILE A 139 4.47 -7.89 4.93
CA ILE A 139 4.13 -8.76 3.81
C ILE A 139 4.49 -10.21 4.14
N ASP A 140 5.67 -10.44 4.72
CA ASP A 140 6.11 -11.77 5.10
C ASP A 140 5.16 -12.41 6.12
N GLU A 141 4.69 -11.64 7.10
CA GLU A 141 3.73 -12.11 8.09
C GLU A 141 2.38 -12.47 7.44
N LEU A 142 1.90 -11.64 6.52
CA LEU A 142 0.66 -11.93 5.80
C LEU A 142 0.77 -13.23 5.01
N CYS A 143 1.88 -13.43 4.32
CA CYS A 143 2.11 -14.61 3.49
C CYS A 143 2.32 -15.87 4.33
N ARG A 144 2.99 -15.74 5.49
CA ARG A 144 3.30 -16.88 6.37
C ARG A 144 2.04 -17.51 6.95
N GLU A 145 1.12 -16.69 7.46
CA GLU A 145 -0.10 -17.19 8.09
C GLU A 145 -1.04 -17.83 7.08
N GLU A 146 -1.03 -17.36 5.84
CA GLU A 146 -1.83 -17.98 4.78
C GLU A 146 -1.30 -19.37 4.43
N LYS A 147 0.01 -19.58 4.50
CA LYS A 147 0.62 -20.90 4.31
C LYS A 147 0.27 -21.85 5.45
N ASP A 148 0.29 -21.37 6.69
CA ASP A 148 -0.06 -22.16 7.86
C ASP A 148 -1.51 -22.60 7.81
N ASN A 149 -2.42 -21.73 7.39
CA ASN A 149 -3.83 -22.07 7.22
C ASN A 149 -4.06 -23.10 6.10
N THR A 150 -3.21 -23.14 5.08
CA THR A 150 -3.32 -24.11 3.99
C THR A 150 -2.77 -25.47 4.38
N GLU A 151 -1.80 -25.51 5.30
CA GLU A 151 -1.20 -26.77 5.79
C GLU A 151 -2.06 -27.47 6.84
N GLU A 152 -2.96 -26.75 7.52
CA GLU A 152 -3.88 -27.34 8.50
C GLU A 152 -5.11 -28.01 7.88
N ASP A 153 -5.35 -27.79 6.61
CA ASP A 153 -6.42 -28.39 5.83
C ASP A 153 -5.93 -29.65 5.11
#